data_46b0f341482cabc391e6ecfd37a613f7
#
_entry.id   46b0f341482cabc391e6ecfd37a613f7
#
_cell.length_a   1.000
_cell.length_b   1.000
_cell.length_c   1.000
_cell.angle_alpha   90.00
_cell.angle_beta   90.00
_cell.angle_gamma   90.00
#
_symmetry.space_group_name_H-M   'P 1'
#
loop_
_entity.id
_entity.type
_entity.pdbx_description
1 polymer ?
#
loop_
_entity_poly.entity_id
_entity_poly.type
_entity_poly.pdbx_seq_one_letter_code
_entity_poly.pdbx_strand_id
1 'polypeptide(L)'
;MSAILPSFVLGYHGCDKSVADAIFSGASTHLLSSQNEYDWLGHGIYFWESSPERAMDYARQQKLRAARKNKIEEPAAVGAVIDLGYCLNLLDSKYSLVIEAGHTDLRDSIRNAGKSMPINRRPSNSNEILLRALDCAVINTIHARRKEDNLQPFDSIRAAFI
;
A
#
# COMPACT_ATOMS: atom_id res chain seq x y z
N MET A 1 22.34 -19.21 -7.29
CA MET A 1 21.77 -17.88 -7.04
C MET A 1 20.92 -17.51 -8.26
N SER A 2 19.60 -17.45 -8.12
CA SER A 2 18.75 -16.97 -9.20
C SER A 2 18.91 -15.45 -9.26
N ALA A 3 19.42 -14.93 -10.37
CA ALA A 3 19.50 -13.49 -10.58
C ALA A 3 18.08 -12.94 -10.64
N ILE A 4 17.69 -12.13 -9.67
CA ILE A 4 16.45 -11.36 -9.73
C ILE A 4 16.66 -10.32 -10.84
N LEU A 5 15.99 -10.51 -11.98
CA LEU A 5 16.01 -9.50 -13.02
C LEU A 5 15.27 -8.25 -12.51
N PRO A 6 15.83 -7.05 -12.67
CA PRO A 6 15.15 -5.83 -12.27
C PRO A 6 13.81 -5.71 -13.01
N SER A 7 12.74 -5.46 -12.25
CA SER A 7 11.38 -5.29 -12.77
C SER A 7 10.97 -3.84 -12.59
N PHE A 8 11.23 -3.03 -13.62
CA PHE A 8 10.84 -1.63 -13.63
C PHE A 8 9.39 -1.46 -14.07
N VAL A 9 8.66 -0.62 -13.35
CA VAL A 9 7.29 -0.21 -13.69
C VAL A 9 7.18 1.32 -13.66
N LEU A 10 6.20 1.85 -14.40
CA LEU A 10 5.79 3.25 -14.26
C LEU A 10 4.70 3.32 -13.21
N GLY A 11 4.99 3.99 -12.09
CA GLY A 11 4.05 4.20 -10.99
C GLY A 11 3.62 5.66 -10.90
N TYR A 12 2.35 5.91 -10.59
CA TYR A 12 1.79 7.24 -10.43
C TYR A 12 1.14 7.40 -9.07
N HIS A 13 1.51 8.46 -8.34
CA HIS A 13 1.00 8.77 -7.01
C HIS A 13 0.13 10.02 -7.06
N GLY A 14 -1.13 9.90 -6.62
CA GLY A 14 -2.06 11.03 -6.50
C GLY A 14 -1.83 11.78 -5.19
N CYS A 15 -1.59 13.10 -5.27
CA CYS A 15 -1.27 13.93 -4.12
C CYS A 15 -1.81 15.37 -4.28
N ASP A 16 -1.52 16.22 -3.29
CA ASP A 16 -1.66 17.65 -3.44
C ASP A 16 -0.54 18.24 -4.31
N LYS A 17 -0.84 19.27 -5.08
CA LYS A 17 0.13 19.94 -5.95
C LYS A 17 1.37 20.43 -5.19
N SER A 18 1.21 20.90 -3.96
CA SER A 18 2.33 21.34 -3.12
C SER A 18 3.33 20.21 -2.84
N VAL A 19 2.85 18.97 -2.71
CA VAL A 19 3.70 17.78 -2.55
C VAL A 19 4.46 17.50 -3.86
N ALA A 20 3.78 17.57 -5.00
CA ALA A 20 4.41 17.39 -6.30
C ALA A 20 5.50 18.46 -6.53
N ASP A 21 5.19 19.73 -6.28
CA ASP A 21 6.11 20.84 -6.42
C ASP A 21 7.35 20.68 -5.50
N ALA A 22 7.15 20.20 -4.25
CA ALA A 22 8.26 19.94 -3.32
C ALA A 22 9.20 18.82 -3.82
N ILE A 23 8.65 17.78 -4.43
CA ILE A 23 9.47 16.70 -5.03
C ILE A 23 10.25 17.23 -6.24
N PHE A 24 9.59 17.93 -7.17
CA PHE A 24 10.23 18.42 -8.39
C PHE A 24 11.24 19.55 -8.14
N SER A 25 11.05 20.37 -7.12
CA SER A 25 12.02 21.40 -6.72
C SER A 25 13.19 20.86 -5.90
N GLY A 26 13.14 19.61 -5.47
CA GLY A 26 14.12 19.02 -4.57
C GLY A 26 13.98 19.46 -3.10
N ALA A 27 12.91 20.17 -2.74
CA ALA A 27 12.61 20.54 -1.36
C ALA A 27 12.20 19.30 -0.51
N SER A 28 11.70 18.26 -1.16
CA SER A 28 11.51 16.94 -0.56
C SER A 28 12.17 15.87 -1.43
N THR A 29 12.76 14.85 -0.79
CA THR A 29 13.46 13.76 -1.49
C THR A 29 12.56 12.53 -1.69
N HIS A 30 11.41 12.47 -1.03
CA HIS A 30 10.51 11.32 -1.09
C HIS A 30 9.07 11.70 -0.70
N LEU A 31 8.15 10.85 -1.14
CA LEU A 31 6.75 10.92 -0.73
C LEU A 31 6.57 10.33 0.68
N LEU A 32 5.52 10.75 1.38
CA LEU A 32 5.22 10.23 2.70
C LEU A 32 4.52 8.87 2.62
N SER A 33 4.95 7.96 3.49
CA SER A 33 4.31 6.65 3.66
C SER A 33 2.93 6.80 4.31
N SER A 34 1.93 6.11 3.77
CA SER A 34 0.66 5.91 4.45
C SER A 34 0.81 4.94 5.60
N GLN A 35 0.11 5.21 6.73
CA GLN A 35 0.12 4.38 7.93
C GLN A 35 -1.29 4.19 8.49
N ASN A 36 -2.30 4.18 7.62
CA ASN A 36 -3.67 3.93 8.05
C ASN A 36 -3.86 2.43 8.36
N GLU A 37 -4.68 2.12 9.36
CA GLU A 37 -4.99 0.74 9.75
C GLU A 37 -5.80 -0.04 8.69
N TYR A 38 -6.26 0.64 7.63
CA TYR A 38 -7.06 0.08 6.55
C TYR A 38 -6.38 0.17 5.18
N ASP A 39 -5.09 0.47 5.13
CA ASP A 39 -4.31 0.51 3.89
C ASP A 39 -4.23 -0.89 3.27
N TRP A 40 -4.79 -1.07 2.09
CA TRP A 40 -5.02 -2.39 1.49
C TRP A 40 -3.78 -3.28 1.41
N LEU A 41 -2.62 -2.73 1.02
CA LEU A 41 -1.36 -3.47 0.89
C LEU A 41 -0.41 -3.22 2.07
N GLY A 42 -0.95 -2.87 3.25
CA GLY A 42 -0.14 -2.50 4.41
C GLY A 42 0.40 -1.07 4.33
N HIS A 43 1.26 -0.72 5.28
CA HIS A 43 1.87 0.60 5.34
C HIS A 43 2.87 0.79 4.19
N GLY A 44 2.85 1.95 3.54
CA GLY A 44 3.77 2.23 2.43
C GLY A 44 3.38 3.44 1.58
N ILE A 45 4.13 3.66 0.52
CA ILE A 45 3.82 4.66 -0.50
C ILE A 45 3.10 3.95 -1.65
N TYR A 46 1.91 4.43 -1.99
CA TYR A 46 1.03 3.79 -2.97
C TYR A 46 1.17 4.43 -4.34
N PHE A 47 1.26 3.59 -5.36
CA PHE A 47 1.31 4.00 -6.76
C PHE A 47 0.31 3.22 -7.60
N TRP A 48 -0.27 3.88 -8.59
CA TRP A 48 -1.04 3.26 -9.66
C TRP A 48 -0.10 2.90 -10.80
N GLU A 49 0.07 1.61 -11.06
CA GLU A 49 0.94 1.15 -12.14
C GLU A 49 0.33 1.49 -13.50
N SER A 50 1.11 2.18 -14.35
CA SER A 50 0.78 2.56 -15.72
C SER A 50 -0.56 3.31 -15.88
N SER A 51 -1.04 3.97 -14.82
CA SER A 51 -2.34 4.65 -14.83
C SER A 51 -2.30 6.03 -14.16
N PRO A 52 -1.84 7.07 -14.86
CA PRO A 52 -1.86 8.43 -14.35
C PRO A 52 -3.28 8.95 -14.08
N GLU A 53 -4.26 8.50 -14.89
CA GLU A 53 -5.66 8.86 -14.73
C GLU A 53 -6.21 8.39 -13.37
N ARG A 54 -5.92 7.14 -12.98
CA ARG A 54 -6.31 6.58 -11.68
C ARG A 54 -5.68 7.35 -10.51
N ALA A 55 -4.42 7.74 -10.63
CA ALA A 55 -3.75 8.54 -9.61
C ALA A 55 -4.42 9.92 -9.46
N MET A 56 -4.73 10.57 -10.59
CA MET A 56 -5.42 11.85 -10.59
C MET A 56 -6.84 11.75 -10.04
N ASP A 57 -7.60 10.73 -10.43
CA ASP A 57 -8.95 10.49 -9.93
C ASP A 57 -8.96 10.23 -8.42
N TYR A 58 -7.98 9.46 -7.93
CA TYR A 58 -7.78 9.28 -6.49
C TYR A 58 -7.56 10.62 -5.79
N ALA A 59 -6.67 11.48 -6.30
CA ALA A 59 -6.40 12.80 -5.73
C ALA A 59 -7.67 13.68 -5.71
N ARG A 60 -8.46 13.67 -6.80
CA ARG A 60 -9.75 14.39 -6.89
C ARG A 60 -10.76 13.88 -5.86
N GLN A 61 -10.89 12.56 -5.69
CA GLN A 61 -11.78 11.95 -4.70
C GLN A 61 -11.33 12.31 -3.26
N GLN A 62 -10.02 12.32 -3.00
CA GLN A 62 -9.50 12.72 -1.69
C GLN A 62 -9.77 14.19 -1.37
N LYS A 63 -9.74 15.08 -2.37
CA LYS A 63 -10.14 16.49 -2.21
C LYS A 63 -11.57 16.62 -1.69
N LEU A 64 -12.48 15.77 -2.14
CA LEU A 64 -13.89 15.79 -1.75
C LEU A 64 -14.14 15.26 -0.32
N ARG A 65 -13.17 14.58 0.28
CA ARG A 65 -13.28 14.01 1.64
C ARG A 65 -12.87 15.04 2.68
N ALA A 66 -13.82 15.84 3.19
CA ALA A 66 -13.60 16.98 4.07
C ALA A 66 -12.92 16.69 5.43
N ALA A 67 -12.83 15.43 5.86
CA ALA A 67 -12.45 15.04 7.23
C ALA A 67 -11.01 14.53 7.38
N ARG A 68 -10.07 14.79 6.46
CA ARG A 68 -8.72 14.25 6.52
C ARG A 68 -7.66 15.22 7.02
N LYS A 69 -6.71 14.66 7.79
CA LYS A 69 -5.53 15.34 8.32
C LYS A 69 -4.62 15.89 7.20
N ASN A 70 -4.60 15.23 6.03
CA ASN A 70 -3.87 15.63 4.82
C ASN A 70 -4.88 15.97 3.72
N LYS A 71 -5.43 17.17 3.76
CA LYS A 71 -6.39 17.67 2.77
C LYS A 71 -5.66 17.94 1.45
N ILE A 72 -6.21 17.41 0.35
CA ILE A 72 -5.79 17.81 -1.00
C ILE A 72 -6.58 19.04 -1.41
N GLU A 73 -5.90 20.14 -1.67
CA GLU A 73 -6.50 21.38 -2.14
C GLU A 73 -6.45 21.49 -3.67
N GLU A 74 -5.33 21.17 -4.26
CA GLU A 74 -5.13 21.12 -5.71
C GLU A 74 -4.65 19.73 -6.12
N PRO A 75 -5.52 18.88 -6.72
CA PRO A 75 -5.15 17.53 -7.12
C PRO A 75 -4.02 17.51 -8.14
N ALA A 76 -3.03 16.67 -7.90
CA ALA A 76 -1.90 16.42 -8.79
C ALA A 76 -1.50 14.94 -8.77
N ALA A 77 -0.68 14.54 -9.73
CA ALA A 77 -0.09 13.21 -9.77
C ALA A 77 1.41 13.31 -10.06
N VAL A 78 2.21 12.51 -9.35
CA VAL A 78 3.65 12.35 -9.56
C VAL A 78 3.90 11.01 -10.19
N GLY A 79 4.61 10.98 -11.32
CA GLY A 79 5.07 9.76 -11.99
C GLY A 79 6.50 9.42 -11.60
N ALA A 80 6.78 8.11 -11.49
CA ALA A 80 8.10 7.59 -11.20
C ALA A 80 8.38 6.29 -11.95
N VAL A 81 9.64 6.04 -12.28
CA VAL A 81 10.13 4.71 -12.64
C VAL A 81 10.52 3.99 -11.35
N ILE A 82 9.88 2.86 -11.08
CA ILE A 82 10.03 2.12 -9.83
C ILE A 82 10.66 0.76 -10.14
N ASP A 83 11.80 0.48 -9.51
CA ASP A 83 12.30 -0.88 -9.44
C ASP A 83 11.54 -1.62 -8.32
N LEU A 84 10.80 -2.67 -8.69
CA LEU A 84 10.02 -3.44 -7.73
C LEU A 84 10.88 -4.23 -6.73
N GLY A 85 12.16 -4.48 -7.06
CA GLY A 85 13.06 -5.23 -6.20
C GLY A 85 12.53 -6.61 -5.85
N TYR A 86 12.66 -7.01 -4.60
CA TYR A 86 12.06 -8.24 -4.08
C TYR A 86 10.59 -8.01 -3.80
N CYS A 87 9.76 -8.29 -4.80
CA CYS A 87 8.33 -7.95 -4.81
C CYS A 87 7.45 -9.09 -4.29
N LEU A 88 6.56 -8.79 -3.33
CA LEU A 88 5.42 -9.63 -2.98
C LEU A 88 4.32 -9.40 -4.03
N ASN A 89 4.38 -10.16 -5.12
CA ASN A 89 3.45 -10.01 -6.24
C ASN A 89 2.20 -10.86 -6.03
N LEU A 90 1.13 -10.26 -5.55
CA LEU A 90 -0.14 -10.95 -5.25
C LEU A 90 -0.92 -11.37 -6.51
N LEU A 91 -0.42 -11.04 -7.72
CA LEU A 91 -0.93 -11.58 -8.98
C LEU A 91 -0.37 -12.98 -9.28
N ASP A 92 0.67 -13.40 -8.57
CA ASP A 92 1.31 -14.70 -8.75
C ASP A 92 0.90 -15.64 -7.60
N SER A 93 0.26 -16.74 -7.96
CA SER A 93 -0.26 -17.73 -7.01
C SER A 93 0.81 -18.35 -6.09
N LYS A 94 2.09 -18.29 -6.46
CA LYS A 94 3.18 -18.78 -5.59
C LYS A 94 3.26 -18.06 -4.25
N TYR A 95 2.74 -16.82 -4.17
CA TYR A 95 2.71 -16.04 -2.94
C TYR A 95 1.48 -16.28 -2.07
N SER A 96 0.52 -17.10 -2.50
CA SER A 96 -0.67 -17.42 -1.71
C SER A 96 -0.32 -18.04 -0.35
N LEU A 97 0.70 -18.92 -0.31
CA LEU A 97 1.19 -19.50 0.94
C LEU A 97 1.80 -18.47 1.90
N VAL A 98 2.42 -17.41 1.38
CA VAL A 98 2.96 -16.32 2.20
C VAL A 98 1.82 -15.55 2.89
N ILE A 99 0.73 -15.28 2.15
CA ILE A 99 -0.46 -14.62 2.69
C ILE A 99 -1.15 -15.50 3.73
N GLU A 100 -1.30 -16.80 3.45
CA GLU A 100 -1.90 -17.76 4.36
C GLU A 100 -1.11 -17.88 5.68
N ALA A 101 0.21 -17.95 5.59
CA ALA A 101 1.10 -17.95 6.76
C ALA A 101 0.96 -16.65 7.57
N GLY A 102 0.98 -15.49 6.90
CA GLY A 102 0.80 -14.20 7.56
C GLY A 102 -0.56 -14.06 8.25
N HIS A 103 -1.63 -14.57 7.65
CA HIS A 103 -2.96 -14.62 8.27
C HIS A 103 -2.97 -15.52 9.50
N THR A 104 -2.30 -16.68 9.45
CA THR A 104 -2.19 -17.61 10.57
C THR A 104 -1.42 -16.98 11.73
N ASP A 105 -0.27 -16.37 11.46
CA ASP A 105 0.54 -15.68 12.46
C ASP A 105 -0.25 -14.53 13.12
N LEU A 106 -0.95 -13.72 12.33
CA LEU A 106 -1.82 -12.66 12.84
C LEU A 106 -2.90 -13.22 13.77
N ARG A 107 -3.62 -14.24 13.32
CA ARG A 107 -4.71 -14.87 14.08
C ARG A 107 -4.21 -15.38 15.44
N ASP A 108 -3.08 -16.07 15.44
CA ASP A 108 -2.52 -16.66 16.66
C ASP A 108 -2.01 -15.57 17.62
N SER A 109 -1.37 -14.51 17.10
CA SER A 109 -0.95 -13.35 17.89
C SER A 109 -2.15 -12.63 18.54
N ILE A 110 -3.21 -12.39 17.76
CA ILE A 110 -4.42 -11.73 18.24
C ILE A 110 -5.16 -12.58 19.29
N ARG A 111 -5.24 -13.91 19.07
CA ARG A 111 -5.82 -14.85 20.03
C ARG A 111 -5.06 -14.80 21.36
N ASN A 112 -3.72 -14.86 21.31
CA ASN A 112 -2.89 -14.80 22.51
C ASN A 112 -3.01 -13.47 23.25
N ALA A 113 -3.29 -12.37 22.53
CA ALA A 113 -3.55 -11.06 23.10
C ALA A 113 -4.99 -10.86 23.62
N GLY A 114 -5.88 -11.85 23.45
CA GLY A 114 -7.29 -11.74 23.83
C GLY A 114 -8.09 -10.69 23.06
N LYS A 115 -7.66 -10.40 21.83
CA LYS A 115 -8.27 -9.39 20.95
C LYS A 115 -9.12 -10.03 19.84
N SER A 116 -9.93 -9.22 19.18
CA SER A 116 -10.72 -9.64 18.01
C SER A 116 -9.96 -9.38 16.71
N MET A 117 -10.08 -10.30 15.75
CA MET A 117 -9.52 -10.12 14.40
C MET A 117 -10.09 -8.86 13.73
N PRO A 118 -9.25 -8.06 13.07
CA PRO A 118 -9.75 -6.99 12.23
C PRO A 118 -10.57 -7.57 11.07
N ILE A 119 -11.49 -6.79 10.55
CA ILE A 119 -12.35 -7.19 9.42
C ILE A 119 -12.34 -6.12 8.33
N ASN A 120 -12.39 -6.56 7.09
CA ASN A 120 -12.59 -5.65 5.97
C ASN A 120 -14.03 -5.16 5.94
N ARG A 121 -14.25 -3.88 5.69
CA ARG A 121 -15.57 -3.24 5.74
C ARG A 121 -15.85 -2.37 4.52
N ARG A 122 -17.12 -2.23 4.20
CA ARG A 122 -17.63 -1.24 3.25
C ARG A 122 -17.95 0.04 4.00
N PRO A 123 -17.50 1.21 3.54
CA PRO A 123 -18.03 2.49 4.04
C PRO A 123 -19.53 2.59 3.72
N SER A 124 -20.27 3.32 4.55
CA SER A 124 -21.74 3.48 4.39
C SER A 124 -22.15 4.14 3.07
N ASN A 125 -21.25 4.83 2.42
CA ASN A 125 -21.45 5.55 1.15
C ASN A 125 -20.79 4.87 -0.06
N SER A 126 -20.39 3.60 0.04
CA SER A 126 -19.74 2.86 -1.03
C SER A 126 -20.23 1.40 -1.09
N ASN A 127 -20.34 0.87 -2.29
CA ASN A 127 -20.59 -0.55 -2.53
C ASN A 127 -19.31 -1.38 -2.51
N GLU A 128 -18.13 -0.73 -2.46
CA GLU A 128 -16.82 -1.38 -2.48
C GLU A 128 -16.25 -1.55 -1.06
N ILE A 129 -15.48 -2.61 -0.86
CA ILE A 129 -14.74 -2.84 0.38
C ILE A 129 -13.49 -1.95 0.36
N LEU A 130 -13.58 -0.76 0.93
CA LEU A 130 -12.49 0.22 0.94
C LEU A 130 -11.71 0.26 2.25
N LEU A 131 -12.32 -0.18 3.36
CA LEU A 131 -11.66 -0.25 4.66
C LEU A 131 -11.10 -1.66 4.86
N ARG A 132 -9.87 -1.88 4.43
CA ARG A 132 -9.21 -3.18 4.33
C ARG A 132 -8.35 -3.51 5.56
N ALA A 133 -8.92 -3.37 6.76
CA ALA A 133 -8.18 -3.52 8.01
C ALA A 133 -7.59 -4.94 8.22
N LEU A 134 -8.27 -5.99 7.76
CA LEU A 134 -7.73 -7.35 7.82
C LEU A 134 -6.53 -7.49 6.87
N ASP A 135 -6.67 -7.03 5.63
CA ASP A 135 -5.61 -7.13 4.62
C ASP A 135 -4.37 -6.35 5.07
N CYS A 136 -4.57 -5.11 5.57
CA CYS A 136 -3.52 -4.29 6.15
C CYS A 136 -2.76 -5.02 7.26
N ALA A 137 -3.49 -5.59 8.21
CA ALA A 137 -2.91 -6.29 9.35
C ALA A 137 -2.12 -7.54 8.92
N VAL A 138 -2.62 -8.31 7.95
CA VAL A 138 -1.93 -9.50 7.40
C VAL A 138 -0.60 -9.09 6.76
N ILE A 139 -0.62 -8.10 5.88
CA ILE A 139 0.59 -7.64 5.19
C ILE A 139 1.62 -7.08 6.17
N ASN A 140 1.20 -6.25 7.13
CA ASN A 140 2.10 -5.73 8.15
C ASN A 140 2.68 -6.84 9.04
N THR A 141 1.90 -7.89 9.32
CA THR A 141 2.37 -9.08 10.07
C THR A 141 3.45 -9.83 9.29
N ILE A 142 3.27 -9.99 7.96
CA ILE A 142 4.28 -10.62 7.10
C ILE A 142 5.61 -9.85 7.19
N HIS A 143 5.58 -8.53 7.08
CA HIS A 143 6.78 -7.70 7.19
C HIS A 143 7.43 -7.79 8.59
N ALA A 144 6.62 -7.73 9.66
CA ALA A 144 7.11 -7.85 11.03
C ALA A 144 7.80 -9.21 11.26
N ARG A 145 7.15 -10.30 10.82
CA ARG A 145 7.69 -11.66 10.95
C ARG A 145 9.00 -11.85 10.21
N ARG A 146 9.07 -11.37 8.96
CA ARG A 146 10.30 -11.44 8.18
C ARG A 146 11.45 -10.71 8.85
N LYS A 147 11.17 -9.55 9.48
CA LYS A 147 12.16 -8.79 10.25
C LYS A 147 12.62 -9.56 11.50
N GLU A 148 11.70 -10.16 12.25
CA GLU A 148 11.99 -10.98 13.44
C GLU A 148 12.85 -12.20 13.08
N ASP A 149 12.54 -12.86 11.96
CA ASP A 149 13.25 -14.06 11.48
C ASP A 149 14.53 -13.71 10.69
N ASN A 150 14.94 -12.44 10.61
CA ASN A 150 16.08 -11.95 9.82
C ASN A 150 16.03 -12.37 8.35
N LEU A 151 14.84 -12.50 7.78
CA LEU A 151 14.64 -12.78 6.36
C LEU A 151 14.70 -11.48 5.55
N GLN A 152 15.08 -11.60 4.28
CA GLN A 152 15.06 -10.46 3.35
C GLN A 152 13.66 -9.82 3.33
N PRO A 153 13.52 -8.50 3.63
CA PRO A 153 12.23 -7.83 3.53
C PRO A 153 11.76 -7.77 2.08
N PHE A 154 10.46 -7.63 1.87
CA PHE A 154 9.94 -7.26 0.56
C PHE A 154 10.15 -5.76 0.35
N ASP A 155 10.70 -5.39 -0.81
CA ASP A 155 10.90 -3.99 -1.20
C ASP A 155 9.59 -3.37 -1.69
N SER A 156 8.73 -4.18 -2.30
CA SER A 156 7.43 -3.74 -2.82
C SER A 156 6.36 -4.82 -2.74
N ILE A 157 5.11 -4.39 -2.88
CA ILE A 157 3.93 -5.26 -2.99
C ILE A 157 3.14 -4.83 -4.23
N ARG A 158 2.75 -5.78 -5.05
CA ARG A 158 1.98 -5.56 -6.27
C ARG A 158 0.69 -6.35 -6.24
N ALA A 159 -0.44 -5.69 -6.54
CA ALA A 159 -1.75 -6.33 -6.60
C ALA A 159 -2.67 -5.65 -7.61
N ALA A 160 -3.73 -6.34 -8.04
CA ALA A 160 -4.79 -5.73 -8.84
C ALA A 160 -5.86 -5.12 -7.93
N PHE A 161 -6.25 -3.89 -8.23
CA PHE A 161 -7.43 -3.27 -7.64
C PHE A 161 -8.63 -3.60 -8.53
N ILE A 162 -9.56 -4.40 -8.01
CA ILE A 162 -10.77 -4.89 -8.69
C ILE A 162 -11.98 -4.19 -8.10
#